data_d28da3835ba9e663270a1fe187e5ea06
#
_entry.id   d28da3835ba9e663270a1fe187e5ea06
#
_cell.length_a   1.000
_cell.length_b   1.000
_cell.length_c   1.000
_cell.angle_alpha   90.00
_cell.angle_beta   90.00
_cell.angle_gamma   90.00
#
_symmetry.space_group_name_H-M   'P 1'
#
loop_
_entity.id
_entity.type
_entity.pdbx_description
1 polymer ?
#
loop_
_entity_poly.entity_id
_entity_poly.type
_entity_poly.pdbx_seq_one_letter_code
_entity_poly.pdbx_strand_id
1 'polypeptide(L)'
;MAKEKFAEEELLIGALLRIPYTAITEALERELHAAGYKNVRAAHFSVLQPLASRPEGMRTTDLAAWAQITKPSIVYLVDHLQAAGYVERTPDPTDGRAQHVRLTAQGWDVTRTARRIAQQVESDWEGRIGTTQMKQLKQILRDLIASLQRDPL
;
A
#
# COMPACT_ATOMS: atom_id res chain seq x y z
N MET A 1 -29.07 -9.02 -8.26
CA MET A 1 -28.23 -10.18 -8.68
C MET A 1 -27.54 -10.72 -7.45
N ALA A 2 -27.86 -11.92 -7.04
CA ALA A 2 -27.17 -12.59 -5.95
C ALA A 2 -25.71 -12.80 -6.38
N LYS A 3 -24.73 -12.28 -5.60
CA LYS A 3 -23.35 -12.71 -5.72
C LYS A 3 -23.35 -14.22 -5.43
N GLU A 4 -23.09 -15.05 -6.44
CA GLU A 4 -22.83 -16.46 -6.23
C GLU A 4 -21.74 -16.55 -5.15
N LYS A 5 -22.09 -17.14 -4.00
CA LYS A 5 -21.14 -17.54 -2.99
C LYS A 5 -20.29 -18.63 -3.64
N PHE A 6 -19.05 -18.30 -3.97
CA PHE A 6 -18.04 -19.33 -4.23
C PHE A 6 -18.04 -20.28 -3.05
N ALA A 7 -18.06 -21.59 -3.30
CA ALA A 7 -17.93 -22.58 -2.24
C ALA A 7 -16.61 -22.31 -1.52
N GLU A 8 -16.66 -21.94 -0.24
CA GLU A 8 -15.52 -21.46 0.55
C GLU A 8 -14.36 -22.50 0.59
N GLU A 9 -14.69 -23.78 0.40
CA GLU A 9 -13.73 -24.90 0.40
C GLU A 9 -12.87 -25.00 -0.87
N GLU A 10 -13.21 -24.30 -1.96
CA GLU A 10 -12.50 -24.39 -3.24
C GLU A 10 -11.57 -23.18 -3.53
N LEU A 11 -11.52 -22.18 -2.65
CA LEU A 11 -10.70 -21.00 -2.90
C LEU A 11 -9.23 -21.28 -2.63
N LEU A 12 -8.40 -21.19 -3.67
CA LEU A 12 -6.95 -21.24 -3.55
C LEU A 12 -6.42 -19.99 -2.85
N ILE A 13 -5.21 -20.11 -2.28
CA ILE A 13 -4.57 -19.04 -1.48
C ILE A 13 -4.52 -17.68 -2.19
N GLY A 14 -4.32 -17.67 -3.52
CA GLY A 14 -4.32 -16.42 -4.29
C GLY A 14 -5.64 -15.67 -4.22
N ALA A 15 -6.77 -16.38 -4.28
CA ALA A 15 -8.10 -15.77 -4.13
C ALA A 15 -8.35 -15.34 -2.68
N LEU A 16 -7.93 -16.15 -1.69
CA LEU A 16 -8.03 -15.82 -0.27
C LEU A 16 -7.25 -14.56 0.09
N LEU A 17 -6.11 -14.32 -0.53
CA LEU A 17 -5.33 -13.09 -0.34
C LEU A 17 -5.94 -11.91 -1.09
N ARG A 18 -6.38 -12.13 -2.35
CA ARG A 18 -6.89 -11.06 -3.21
C ARG A 18 -8.21 -10.46 -2.70
N ILE A 19 -9.13 -11.29 -2.21
CA ILE A 19 -10.45 -10.80 -1.77
C ILE A 19 -10.33 -9.81 -0.60
N PRO A 20 -9.64 -10.12 0.51
CA PRO A 20 -9.41 -9.15 1.58
C PRO A 20 -8.58 -7.93 1.14
N TYR A 21 -7.57 -8.14 0.29
CA TYR A 21 -6.77 -7.04 -0.24
C TYR A 21 -7.63 -6.05 -1.05
N THR A 22 -8.51 -6.55 -1.92
CA THR A 22 -9.44 -5.69 -2.67
C THR A 22 -10.37 -4.94 -1.72
N ALA A 23 -10.92 -5.61 -0.73
CA ALA A 23 -11.83 -4.99 0.23
C ALA A 23 -11.17 -3.83 1.03
N ILE A 24 -9.91 -4.01 1.48
CA ILE A 24 -9.21 -2.94 2.21
C ILE A 24 -8.83 -1.78 1.28
N THR A 25 -8.41 -2.05 0.05
CA THR A 25 -8.04 -1.00 -0.91
C THR A 25 -9.25 -0.18 -1.37
N GLU A 26 -10.39 -0.81 -1.60
CA GLU A 26 -11.65 -0.12 -1.90
C GLU A 26 -12.11 0.75 -0.71
N ALA A 27 -12.01 0.25 0.52
CA ALA A 27 -12.31 1.01 1.71
C ALA A 27 -11.39 2.24 1.86
N LEU A 28 -10.07 2.04 1.64
CA LEU A 28 -9.09 3.12 1.68
C LEU A 28 -9.40 4.21 0.63
N GLU A 29 -9.65 3.84 -0.63
CA GLU A 29 -9.99 4.81 -1.66
C GLU A 29 -11.27 5.58 -1.32
N ARG A 30 -12.33 4.90 -0.94
CA ARG A 30 -13.61 5.51 -0.60
C ARG A 30 -13.46 6.52 0.53
N GLU A 31 -12.85 6.13 1.64
CA GLU A 31 -12.70 6.96 2.82
C GLU A 31 -11.72 8.14 2.57
N LEU A 32 -10.64 7.92 1.81
CA LEU A 32 -9.73 9.00 1.42
C LEU A 32 -10.42 10.00 0.50
N HIS A 33 -11.23 9.55 -0.45
CA HIS A 33 -12.02 10.44 -1.31
C HIS A 33 -13.04 11.27 -0.48
N ALA A 34 -13.69 10.63 0.50
CA ALA A 34 -14.59 11.33 1.43
C ALA A 34 -13.85 12.37 2.29
N ALA A 35 -12.59 12.11 2.64
CA ALA A 35 -11.71 13.04 3.35
C ALA A 35 -11.09 14.13 2.46
N GLY A 36 -11.42 14.17 1.15
CA GLY A 36 -10.96 15.19 0.21
C GLY A 36 -9.75 14.79 -0.66
N TYR A 37 -9.16 13.61 -0.48
CA TYR A 37 -8.00 13.14 -1.25
C TYR A 37 -8.44 12.43 -2.55
N LYS A 38 -9.18 13.11 -3.41
CA LYS A 38 -9.83 12.55 -4.60
C LYS A 38 -8.87 11.99 -5.67
N ASN A 39 -7.60 12.42 -5.63
CA ASN A 39 -6.58 12.02 -6.59
C ASN A 39 -5.77 10.78 -6.14
N VAL A 40 -6.08 10.20 -4.98
CA VAL A 40 -5.40 9.01 -4.46
C VAL A 40 -6.16 7.76 -4.86
N ARG A 41 -5.44 6.79 -5.45
CA ARG A 41 -5.92 5.47 -5.86
C ARG A 41 -5.12 4.38 -5.15
N ALA A 42 -5.64 3.15 -5.12
CA ALA A 42 -4.96 2.00 -4.51
C ALA A 42 -3.52 1.82 -5.01
N ALA A 43 -3.28 1.98 -6.32
CA ALA A 43 -1.94 1.86 -6.89
C ALA A 43 -0.92 2.86 -6.32
N HIS A 44 -1.35 4.03 -5.84
CA HIS A 44 -0.48 5.04 -5.25
C HIS A 44 0.13 4.62 -3.91
N PHE A 45 -0.48 3.63 -3.21
CA PHE A 45 0.08 3.12 -1.95
C PHE A 45 1.41 2.39 -2.14
N SER A 46 1.70 1.89 -3.34
CA SER A 46 3.02 1.35 -3.68
C SER A 46 4.15 2.39 -3.64
N VAL A 47 3.82 3.68 -3.71
CA VAL A 47 4.75 4.81 -3.54
C VAL A 47 4.63 5.42 -2.13
N LEU A 48 3.41 5.72 -1.68
CA LEU A 48 3.18 6.44 -0.43
C LEU A 48 3.60 5.64 0.81
N GLN A 49 3.35 4.33 0.82
CA GLN A 49 3.63 3.48 1.98
C GLN A 49 5.14 3.35 2.29
N PRO A 50 6.03 3.00 1.33
CA PRO A 50 7.46 2.94 1.61
C PRO A 50 8.04 4.31 1.95
N LEU A 51 7.58 5.40 1.34
CA LEU A 51 8.02 6.76 1.65
C LEU A 51 7.63 7.19 3.07
N ALA A 52 6.49 6.72 3.59
CA ALA A 52 6.09 7.00 4.97
C ALA A 52 7.04 6.38 6.02
N SER A 53 7.81 5.35 5.63
CA SER A 53 8.82 4.74 6.48
C SER A 53 10.22 5.34 6.30
N ARG A 54 10.39 6.25 5.33
CA ARG A 54 11.68 6.84 4.95
C ARG A 54 11.54 8.35 4.70
N PRO A 55 11.60 9.16 5.77
CA PRO A 55 11.44 10.61 5.68
C PRO A 55 12.44 11.29 4.73
N GLU A 56 13.62 10.71 4.60
CA GLU A 56 14.69 11.16 3.68
C GLU A 56 14.34 10.95 2.20
N GLY A 57 13.34 10.13 1.93
CA GLY A 57 12.94 9.75 0.58
C GLY A 57 13.64 8.49 0.06
N MET A 58 13.28 8.10 -1.15
CA MET A 58 13.83 6.92 -1.85
C MET A 58 14.07 7.24 -3.33
N ARG A 59 15.04 6.56 -3.92
CA ARG A 59 15.21 6.55 -5.37
C ARG A 59 14.02 5.87 -6.04
N THR A 60 13.69 6.31 -7.25
CA THR A 60 12.61 5.67 -8.04
C THR A 60 12.89 4.18 -8.31
N THR A 61 14.18 3.81 -8.45
CA THR A 61 14.61 2.41 -8.61
C THR A 61 14.31 1.57 -7.37
N ASP A 62 14.53 2.14 -6.17
CA ASP A 62 14.28 1.44 -4.90
C ASP A 62 12.78 1.30 -4.64
N LEU A 63 11.99 2.32 -5.02
CA LEU A 63 10.53 2.25 -5.00
C LEU A 63 10.01 1.15 -5.92
N ALA A 64 10.55 1.03 -7.13
CA ALA A 64 10.16 -0.01 -8.08
C ALA A 64 10.48 -1.41 -7.56
N ALA A 65 11.67 -1.59 -6.97
CA ALA A 65 12.10 -2.85 -6.37
C ALA A 65 11.21 -3.20 -5.14
N TRP A 66 10.92 -2.24 -4.28
CA TRP A 66 10.05 -2.45 -3.12
C TRP A 66 8.64 -2.84 -3.53
N ALA A 67 8.06 -2.16 -4.52
CA ALA A 67 6.71 -2.39 -5.01
C ALA A 67 6.59 -3.61 -5.93
N GLN A 68 7.72 -4.19 -6.35
CA GLN A 68 7.79 -5.29 -7.35
C GLN A 68 7.05 -4.96 -8.66
N ILE A 69 7.16 -3.70 -9.10
CA ILE A 69 6.61 -3.24 -10.37
C ILE A 69 7.71 -2.61 -11.23
N THR A 70 7.42 -2.44 -12.52
CA THR A 70 8.41 -1.90 -13.47
C THR A 70 8.77 -0.44 -13.16
N LYS A 71 9.99 -0.02 -13.52
CA LYS A 71 10.41 1.37 -13.38
C LYS A 71 9.49 2.36 -14.12
N PRO A 72 9.04 2.12 -15.35
CA PRO A 72 8.07 3.00 -15.99
C PRO A 72 6.75 3.15 -15.20
N SER A 73 6.25 2.06 -14.62
CA SER A 73 5.02 2.08 -13.81
C SER A 73 5.20 2.94 -12.55
N ILE A 74 6.32 2.80 -11.84
CA ILE A 74 6.58 3.61 -10.65
C ILE A 74 6.76 5.10 -11.00
N VAL A 75 7.44 5.40 -12.12
CA VAL A 75 7.61 6.78 -12.60
C VAL A 75 6.25 7.41 -12.87
N TYR A 76 5.35 6.72 -13.55
CA TYR A 76 3.99 7.17 -13.81
C TYR A 76 3.22 7.49 -12.51
N LEU A 77 3.29 6.62 -11.51
CA LEU A 77 2.64 6.84 -10.22
C LEU A 77 3.24 8.03 -9.47
N VAL A 78 4.56 8.17 -9.49
CA VAL A 78 5.27 9.31 -8.88
C VAL A 78 4.88 10.63 -9.56
N ASP A 79 4.81 10.66 -10.90
CA ASP A 79 4.41 11.85 -11.66
C ASP A 79 2.99 12.29 -11.29
N HIS A 80 2.05 11.35 -11.19
CA HIS A 80 0.69 11.63 -10.73
C HIS A 80 0.64 12.19 -9.30
N LEU A 81 1.37 11.57 -8.37
CA LEU A 81 1.44 12.03 -6.99
C LEU A 81 2.12 13.38 -6.85
N GLN A 82 3.14 13.66 -7.68
CA GLN A 82 3.81 14.95 -7.72
C GLN A 82 2.88 16.05 -8.27
N ALA A 83 2.18 15.77 -9.36
CA ALA A 83 1.20 16.71 -9.92
C ALA A 83 0.07 17.02 -8.93
N ALA A 84 -0.31 16.06 -8.09
CA ALA A 84 -1.30 16.24 -7.02
C ALA A 84 -0.70 16.86 -5.72
N GLY A 85 0.61 17.09 -5.65
CA GLY A 85 1.28 17.74 -4.52
C GLY A 85 1.58 16.83 -3.33
N TYR A 86 1.48 15.51 -3.46
CA TYR A 86 1.73 14.56 -2.36
C TYR A 86 3.19 14.15 -2.23
N VAL A 87 3.95 14.21 -3.32
CA VAL A 87 5.38 13.92 -3.32
C VAL A 87 6.14 15.01 -4.06
N GLU A 88 7.42 15.11 -3.78
CA GLU A 88 8.36 15.97 -4.50
C GLU A 88 9.63 15.22 -4.82
N ARG A 89 10.34 15.66 -5.87
CA ARG A 89 11.67 15.17 -6.20
C ARG A 89 12.71 16.13 -5.66
N THR A 90 13.73 15.58 -5.02
CA THR A 90 14.87 16.31 -4.48
C THR A 90 16.17 15.69 -4.98
N PRO A 91 17.28 16.44 -5.10
CA PRO A 91 18.57 15.85 -5.38
C PRO A 91 18.91 14.75 -4.37
N ASP A 92 19.49 13.65 -4.85
CA ASP A 92 20.03 12.61 -3.98
C ASP A 92 21.20 13.18 -3.16
N PRO A 93 21.23 13.02 -1.83
CA PRO A 93 22.29 13.58 -0.99
C PRO A 93 23.67 12.94 -1.25
N THR A 94 23.71 11.76 -1.88
CA THR A 94 24.95 11.00 -2.16
C THR A 94 25.37 11.02 -3.62
N ASP A 95 24.46 11.34 -4.53
CA ASP A 95 24.70 11.40 -5.98
C ASP A 95 23.85 12.51 -6.61
N GLY A 96 24.46 13.65 -6.85
CA GLY A 96 23.79 14.83 -7.41
C GLY A 96 23.19 14.64 -8.81
N ARG A 97 23.43 13.49 -9.48
CA ARG A 97 22.80 13.12 -10.75
C ARG A 97 21.51 12.33 -10.57
N ALA A 98 21.29 11.79 -9.36
CA ALA A 98 20.10 11.03 -9.02
C ALA A 98 19.09 11.92 -8.28
N GLN A 99 17.84 11.46 -8.24
CA GLN A 99 16.77 12.12 -7.52
C GLN A 99 16.14 11.17 -6.51
N HIS A 100 15.83 11.70 -5.33
CA HIS A 100 14.97 11.08 -4.35
C HIS A 100 13.53 11.59 -4.52
N VAL A 101 12.58 10.70 -4.29
CA VAL A 101 11.17 11.02 -4.12
C VAL A 101 10.89 11.02 -2.62
N ARG A 102 10.28 12.07 -2.11
CA ARG A 102 9.87 12.16 -0.70
C ARG A 102 8.46 12.71 -0.56
N LEU A 103 7.85 12.47 0.59
CA LEU A 103 6.53 13.02 0.91
C LEU A 103 6.62 14.53 1.18
N THR A 104 5.66 15.27 0.65
CA THR A 104 5.38 16.66 1.07
C THR A 104 4.60 16.66 2.39
N ALA A 105 4.33 17.84 2.96
CA ALA A 105 3.42 17.97 4.10
C ALA A 105 2.05 17.34 3.81
N GLN A 106 1.50 17.58 2.61
CA GLN A 106 0.24 16.98 2.16
C GLN A 106 0.35 15.47 1.96
N GLY A 107 1.50 14.97 1.48
CA GLY A 107 1.80 13.54 1.41
C GLY A 107 1.81 12.88 2.78
N TRP A 108 2.37 13.53 3.79
CA TRP A 108 2.31 13.06 5.16
C TRP A 108 0.88 13.04 5.72
N ASP A 109 0.05 14.02 5.39
CA ASP A 109 -1.35 14.07 5.83
C ASP A 109 -2.15 12.91 5.23
N VAL A 110 -2.01 12.64 3.93
CA VAL A 110 -2.70 11.52 3.28
C VAL A 110 -2.25 10.17 3.81
N THR A 111 -0.95 9.99 4.07
CA THR A 111 -0.45 8.72 4.62
C THR A 111 -0.91 8.48 6.06
N ARG A 112 -0.96 9.51 6.90
CA ARG A 112 -1.53 9.40 8.25
C ARG A 112 -3.02 9.05 8.21
N THR A 113 -3.78 9.70 7.32
CA THR A 113 -5.20 9.42 7.13
C THR A 113 -5.41 7.99 6.63
N ALA A 114 -4.66 7.54 5.63
CA ALA A 114 -4.71 6.18 5.12
C ALA A 114 -4.40 5.13 6.21
N ARG A 115 -3.39 5.39 7.04
CA ARG A 115 -3.04 4.50 8.16
C ARG A 115 -4.19 4.37 9.16
N ARG A 116 -4.83 5.49 9.52
CA ARG A 116 -5.98 5.48 10.44
C ARG A 116 -7.15 4.68 9.86
N ILE A 117 -7.44 4.85 8.56
CA ILE A 117 -8.50 4.10 7.87
C ILE A 117 -8.16 2.61 7.86
N ALA A 118 -6.92 2.24 7.51
CA ALA A 118 -6.49 0.84 7.51
C ALA A 118 -6.61 0.21 8.90
N GLN A 119 -6.25 0.93 9.97
CA GLN A 119 -6.41 0.47 11.35
C GLN A 119 -7.89 0.27 11.72
N GLN A 120 -8.79 1.12 11.24
CA GLN A 120 -10.23 0.95 11.46
C GLN A 120 -10.74 -0.30 10.76
N VAL A 121 -10.40 -0.51 9.48
CA VAL A 121 -10.77 -1.73 8.76
C VAL A 121 -10.25 -2.98 9.45
N GLU A 122 -9.01 -2.94 9.93
CA GLU A 122 -8.40 -4.03 10.68
C GLU A 122 -9.16 -4.33 11.99
N SER A 123 -9.55 -3.29 12.73
CA SER A 123 -10.36 -3.42 13.95
C SER A 123 -11.73 -4.02 13.65
N ASP A 124 -12.38 -3.60 12.56
CA ASP A 124 -13.67 -4.15 12.13
C ASP A 124 -13.55 -5.65 11.77
N TRP A 125 -12.46 -6.03 11.10
CA TRP A 125 -12.20 -7.43 10.78
C TRP A 125 -11.86 -8.25 12.02
N GLU A 126 -11.09 -7.69 12.96
CA GLU A 126 -10.82 -8.33 14.24
C GLU A 126 -12.12 -8.60 15.03
N GLY A 127 -13.07 -7.67 14.98
CA GLY A 127 -14.40 -7.84 15.56
C GLY A 127 -15.20 -8.99 14.92
N ARG A 128 -14.94 -9.31 13.64
CA ARG A 128 -15.62 -10.39 12.90
C ARG A 128 -15.01 -11.77 13.14
N ILE A 129 -13.68 -11.87 13.18
CA ILE A 129 -12.97 -13.16 13.25
C ILE A 129 -12.39 -13.46 14.63
N GLY A 130 -12.32 -12.46 15.51
CA GLY A 130 -11.75 -12.55 16.85
C GLY A 130 -10.27 -12.17 16.92
N THR A 131 -9.85 -11.67 18.07
CA THR A 131 -8.49 -11.14 18.32
C THR A 131 -7.41 -12.21 18.12
N THR A 132 -7.67 -13.44 18.58
CA THR A 132 -6.70 -14.54 18.46
C THR A 132 -6.44 -14.89 16.99
N GLN A 133 -7.50 -15.04 16.21
CA GLN A 133 -7.43 -15.36 14.79
C GLN A 133 -6.76 -14.24 13.99
N MET A 134 -7.05 -12.97 14.32
CA MET A 134 -6.39 -11.83 13.69
C MET A 134 -4.88 -11.82 13.97
N LYS A 135 -4.45 -12.11 15.20
CA LYS A 135 -3.04 -12.21 15.56
C LYS A 135 -2.34 -13.34 14.80
N GLN A 136 -2.98 -14.50 14.71
CA GLN A 136 -2.47 -15.66 13.98
C GLN A 136 -2.34 -15.37 12.48
N LEU A 137 -3.37 -14.78 11.85
CA LEU A 137 -3.36 -14.38 10.45
C LEU A 137 -2.18 -13.44 10.15
N LYS A 138 -2.00 -12.41 10.97
CA LYS A 138 -0.88 -11.47 10.82
C LYS A 138 0.48 -12.15 10.94
N GLN A 139 0.62 -13.09 11.87
CA GLN A 139 1.87 -13.82 12.06
C GLN A 139 2.17 -14.71 10.85
N ILE A 140 1.19 -15.48 10.40
CA ILE A 140 1.33 -16.35 9.22
C ILE A 140 1.70 -15.55 7.96
N LEU A 141 1.05 -14.41 7.75
CA LEU A 141 1.39 -13.54 6.61
C LEU A 141 2.80 -12.95 6.70
N ARG A 142 3.28 -12.58 7.89
CA ARG A 142 4.67 -12.13 8.09
C ARG A 142 5.67 -13.23 7.77
N ASP A 143 5.41 -14.44 8.23
CA ASP A 143 6.27 -15.61 8.00
C ASP A 143 6.33 -15.94 6.51
N LEU A 144 5.19 -15.89 5.82
CA LEU A 144 5.11 -16.07 4.38
C LEU A 144 5.91 -14.98 3.62
N ILE A 145 5.73 -13.73 3.98
CA ILE A 145 6.48 -12.60 3.37
C ILE A 145 7.98 -12.79 3.57
N ALA A 146 8.42 -13.13 4.78
CA ALA A 146 9.83 -13.38 5.08
C ALA A 146 10.39 -14.57 4.30
N SER A 147 9.59 -15.60 4.05
CA SER A 147 9.95 -16.75 3.23
C SER A 147 10.15 -16.34 1.75
N LEU A 148 9.20 -15.61 1.19
CA LEU A 148 9.25 -15.14 -0.21
C LEU A 148 10.41 -14.17 -0.49
N GLN A 149 10.82 -13.40 0.51
CA GLN A 149 11.98 -12.49 0.39
C GLN A 149 13.32 -13.26 0.39
N ARG A 150 13.37 -14.42 1.03
CA ARG A 150 14.58 -15.28 1.05
C ARG A 150 14.69 -16.15 -0.20
N ASP A 151 13.58 -16.65 -0.69
CA ASP A 151 13.50 -17.57 -1.83
C ASP A 151 12.27 -17.21 -2.69
N PRO A 152 12.45 -16.26 -3.65
CA PRO A 152 11.38 -15.87 -4.57
C PRO A 152 10.95 -17.02 -5.48
N LEU A 153 9.68 -17.08 -5.86
CA LEU A 153 9.10 -18.03 -6.80
C LEU A 153 9.72 -17.91 -8.20
#